data_14c4f42f56c739d3888fcfddca388a38
#
_entry.id   14c4f42f56c739d3888fcfddca388a38
#
_cell.length_a   1.000
_cell.length_b   1.000
_cell.length_c   1.000
_cell.angle_alpha   90.00
_cell.angle_beta   90.00
_cell.angle_gamma   90.00
#
_symmetry.space_group_name_H-M   'P 1'
#
loop_
_entity.id
_entity.type
_entity.pdbx_description
1 polymer ?
#
loop_
_entity_poly.entity_id
_entity_poly.type
_entity_poly.pdbx_seq_one_letter_code
_entity_poly.pdbx_strand_id
1 'polypeptide(L)'
;MFKVVSVFDVSQTEGKPLPQLAYSLSGAVEHYEEFMEALKRTSSVPIKVEHTEKNVDGFFDLTNQSITIQAGMSEVQTVCAVIHEIAHSRLHNYDHMTELADDGETLLAPAEKDRHTEEVEAESISYAVCQYFGIETSENSFGYIASWSQGKELKELRASLETINRTSSELISGIEKHFQEICKEKGINLTAQQEVTVDPVSQLAADLDQFSFDFDPHEYHDRVEDREQAVQDIITAIHNKDVQHLRDWLQPIASDSDDGNSSTAQALLDRLNILVPVEKAVSREETEALYLVNDRI
;
A
#
# COMPACT_ATOMS: atom_id res chain seq x y z
N MET A 1 -34.72 -27.79 18.44
CA MET A 1 -35.72 -26.90 19.02
C MET A 1 -35.48 -25.51 18.48
N PHE A 2 -36.34 -24.95 17.66
CA PHE A 2 -36.21 -23.60 17.14
C PHE A 2 -36.74 -22.61 18.17
N LYS A 3 -35.96 -21.48 18.36
CA LYS A 3 -36.38 -20.40 19.25
C LYS A 3 -36.82 -19.22 18.39
N VAL A 4 -38.03 -18.71 18.63
CA VAL A 4 -38.50 -17.48 17.99
C VAL A 4 -37.78 -16.29 18.64
N VAL A 5 -37.14 -15.44 17.83
CA VAL A 5 -36.52 -14.19 18.25
C VAL A 5 -37.09 -13.05 17.41
N SER A 6 -37.22 -11.87 18.01
CA SER A 6 -37.56 -10.66 17.28
C SER A 6 -36.29 -10.11 16.60
N VAL A 7 -36.40 -9.84 15.30
CA VAL A 7 -35.34 -9.16 14.51
C VAL A 7 -35.93 -7.83 14.04
N PHE A 8 -35.05 -6.81 14.01
CA PHE A 8 -35.37 -5.45 13.59
C PHE A 8 -34.43 -5.03 12.50
N ASP A 9 -34.95 -4.32 11.52
CA ASP A 9 -34.10 -3.57 10.57
C ASP A 9 -33.44 -2.38 11.28
N VAL A 10 -32.25 -2.00 10.84
CA VAL A 10 -31.51 -0.86 11.42
C VAL A 10 -32.35 0.42 11.40
N SER A 11 -33.14 0.63 10.35
CA SER A 11 -34.06 1.76 10.23
C SER A 11 -35.18 1.82 11.29
N GLN A 12 -35.40 0.72 11.98
CA GLN A 12 -36.37 0.58 13.08
C GLN A 12 -35.75 0.76 14.46
N THR A 13 -34.47 1.11 14.53
CA THR A 13 -33.72 1.30 15.76
C THR A 13 -33.26 2.73 15.92
N GLU A 14 -33.17 3.22 17.17
CA GLU A 14 -32.59 4.50 17.53
C GLU A 14 -31.34 4.26 18.36
N GLY A 15 -30.26 5.00 18.10
CA GLY A 15 -29.03 4.86 18.87
C GLY A 15 -27.79 5.38 18.13
N LYS A 16 -26.63 4.92 18.56
CA LYS A 16 -25.37 5.20 17.85
C LYS A 16 -25.35 4.48 16.51
N PRO A 17 -24.78 5.10 15.45
CA PRO A 17 -24.58 4.39 14.18
C PRO A 17 -23.88 3.05 14.42
N LEU A 18 -24.27 2.03 13.67
CA LEU A 18 -23.55 0.76 13.69
C LEU A 18 -22.13 0.99 13.18
N PRO A 19 -21.13 0.28 13.74
CA PRO A 19 -19.80 0.28 13.17
C PRO A 19 -19.89 -0.15 11.70
N GLN A 20 -19.32 0.65 10.80
CA GLN A 20 -19.15 0.22 9.41
C GLN A 20 -18.00 -0.77 9.38
N LEU A 21 -18.25 -1.96 8.85
CA LEU A 21 -17.22 -3.00 8.67
C LEU A 21 -16.38 -2.76 7.43
N ALA A 22 -16.89 -1.98 6.49
CA ALA A 22 -16.19 -1.56 5.29
C ALA A 22 -16.55 -0.12 4.93
N TYR A 23 -15.59 0.64 4.45
CA TYR A 23 -15.76 1.98 3.92
C TYR A 23 -15.63 1.93 2.40
N SER A 24 -16.38 2.77 1.69
CA SER A 24 -16.17 2.96 0.25
C SER A 24 -14.81 3.62 0.04
N LEU A 25 -13.92 2.95 -0.68
CA LEU A 25 -12.64 3.50 -1.07
C LEU A 25 -12.84 4.67 -2.04
N SER A 26 -12.07 5.72 -1.88
CA SER A 26 -12.09 6.89 -2.75
C SER A 26 -10.68 7.19 -3.24
N GLY A 27 -10.57 7.74 -4.45
CA GLY A 27 -9.30 8.16 -5.01
C GLY A 27 -9.18 7.84 -6.49
N ALA A 28 -8.09 8.36 -7.08
CA ALA A 28 -7.70 8.11 -8.46
C ALA A 28 -6.47 7.20 -8.49
N VAL A 29 -6.36 6.42 -9.56
CA VAL A 29 -5.21 5.54 -9.82
C VAL A 29 -4.41 6.13 -10.97
N GLU A 30 -3.11 6.29 -10.80
CA GLU A 30 -2.26 6.78 -11.86
C GLU A 30 -2.28 5.83 -13.06
N HIS A 31 -2.45 6.39 -14.28
CA HIS A 31 -2.62 5.60 -15.52
C HIS A 31 -3.73 4.54 -15.42
N TYR A 32 -4.87 4.91 -14.83
CA TYR A 32 -5.99 4.00 -14.56
C TYR A 32 -6.40 3.15 -15.77
N GLU A 33 -6.53 3.76 -16.95
CA GLU A 33 -6.95 3.06 -18.17
C GLU A 33 -5.93 1.99 -18.59
N GLU A 34 -4.63 2.30 -18.50
CA GLU A 34 -3.55 1.37 -18.80
C GLU A 34 -3.47 0.26 -17.76
N PHE A 35 -3.67 0.61 -16.50
CA PHE A 35 -3.68 -0.35 -15.41
C PHE A 35 -4.87 -1.31 -15.50
N MET A 36 -6.05 -0.81 -15.79
CA MET A 36 -7.24 -1.64 -16.05
C MET A 36 -7.08 -2.56 -17.26
N GLU A 37 -6.44 -2.09 -18.33
CA GLU A 37 -6.12 -2.92 -19.48
C GLU A 37 -5.09 -4.01 -19.13
N ALA A 38 -4.09 -3.70 -18.29
CA ALA A 38 -3.13 -4.68 -17.78
C ALA A 38 -3.81 -5.75 -16.91
N LEU A 39 -4.76 -5.38 -16.07
CA LEU A 39 -5.58 -6.31 -15.29
C LEU A 39 -6.39 -7.23 -16.21
N LYS A 40 -7.01 -6.70 -17.26
CA LYS A 40 -7.75 -7.50 -18.26
C LYS A 40 -6.83 -8.50 -18.97
N ARG A 41 -5.62 -8.10 -19.35
CA ARG A 41 -4.63 -9.01 -19.99
C ARG A 41 -4.08 -10.04 -19.01
N THR A 42 -4.05 -9.74 -17.72
CA THR A 42 -3.57 -10.65 -16.67
C THR A 42 -4.65 -11.66 -16.24
N SER A 43 -5.92 -11.31 -16.38
CA SER A 43 -7.04 -12.19 -16.07
C SER A 43 -7.15 -13.34 -17.07
N SER A 44 -7.43 -14.55 -16.56
CA SER A 44 -7.71 -15.73 -17.39
C SER A 44 -9.15 -15.74 -17.95
N VAL A 45 -10.01 -14.86 -17.43
CA VAL A 45 -11.42 -14.75 -17.81
C VAL A 45 -11.77 -13.32 -18.19
N PRO A 46 -12.76 -13.07 -19.07
CA PRO A 46 -13.14 -11.73 -19.48
C PRO A 46 -13.71 -10.92 -18.31
N ILE A 47 -13.34 -9.63 -18.27
CA ILE A 47 -13.82 -8.67 -17.25
C ILE A 47 -14.73 -7.65 -17.92
N LYS A 48 -15.91 -7.44 -17.34
CA LYS A 48 -16.92 -6.45 -17.76
C LYS A 48 -17.14 -5.45 -16.62
N VAL A 49 -17.31 -4.19 -16.99
CA VAL A 49 -17.73 -3.13 -16.05
C VAL A 49 -19.11 -2.69 -16.50
N GLU A 50 -20.13 -2.94 -15.68
CA GLU A 50 -21.51 -2.63 -16.01
C GLU A 50 -22.35 -2.37 -14.73
N HIS A 51 -23.49 -1.71 -14.87
CA HIS A 51 -24.39 -1.55 -13.74
C HIS A 51 -25.06 -2.88 -13.42
N THR A 52 -24.92 -3.31 -12.17
CA THR A 52 -25.55 -4.53 -11.66
C THR A 52 -26.71 -4.17 -10.74
N GLU A 53 -27.74 -5.01 -10.71
CA GLU A 53 -28.83 -4.91 -9.73
C GLU A 53 -28.41 -5.46 -8.35
N LYS A 54 -27.25 -6.08 -8.28
CA LYS A 54 -26.69 -6.63 -7.05
C LYS A 54 -25.99 -5.51 -6.28
N ASN A 55 -26.20 -5.48 -4.98
CA ASN A 55 -25.48 -4.54 -4.10
C ASN A 55 -24.11 -5.13 -3.72
N VAL A 56 -23.27 -5.34 -4.73
CA VAL A 56 -21.89 -5.87 -4.62
C VAL A 56 -20.97 -5.12 -5.56
N ASP A 57 -19.71 -4.99 -5.21
CA ASP A 57 -18.71 -4.29 -6.00
C ASP A 57 -18.30 -5.08 -7.26
N GLY A 58 -18.37 -6.41 -7.18
CA GLY A 58 -18.13 -7.32 -8.29
C GLY A 58 -18.54 -8.75 -7.97
N PHE A 59 -18.43 -9.62 -8.94
CA PHE A 59 -18.55 -11.06 -8.77
C PHE A 59 -17.92 -11.83 -9.93
N PHE A 60 -17.34 -12.97 -9.61
CA PHE A 60 -16.93 -13.96 -10.58
C PHE A 60 -18.11 -14.93 -10.85
N ASP A 61 -18.52 -15.05 -12.10
CA ASP A 61 -19.57 -15.94 -12.57
C ASP A 61 -18.96 -17.28 -13.00
N LEU A 62 -19.12 -18.30 -12.18
CA LEU A 62 -18.66 -19.67 -12.42
C LEU A 62 -19.28 -20.29 -13.69
N THR A 63 -20.53 -19.95 -14.00
CA THR A 63 -21.25 -20.52 -15.15
C THR A 63 -20.76 -19.94 -16.46
N ASN A 64 -20.60 -18.60 -16.50
CA ASN A 64 -20.21 -17.89 -17.72
C ASN A 64 -18.70 -17.69 -17.80
N GLN A 65 -17.94 -18.09 -16.77
CA GLN A 65 -16.48 -17.90 -16.67
C GLN A 65 -16.10 -16.46 -16.99
N SER A 66 -16.71 -15.51 -16.28
CA SER A 66 -16.50 -14.08 -16.49
C SER A 66 -16.61 -13.29 -15.18
N ILE A 67 -15.90 -12.18 -15.10
CA ILE A 67 -15.94 -11.24 -14.00
C ILE A 67 -16.82 -10.06 -14.39
N THR A 68 -17.74 -9.68 -13.50
CA THR A 68 -18.55 -8.47 -13.65
C THR A 68 -18.27 -7.53 -12.48
N ILE A 69 -17.95 -6.28 -12.79
CA ILE A 69 -17.62 -5.22 -11.84
C ILE A 69 -18.68 -4.13 -11.91
N GLN A 70 -19.12 -3.64 -10.75
CA GLN A 70 -20.09 -2.57 -10.64
C GLN A 70 -19.55 -1.27 -11.25
N ALA A 71 -20.30 -0.69 -12.19
CA ALA A 71 -19.96 0.61 -12.77
C ALA A 71 -20.27 1.75 -11.80
N GLY A 72 -19.47 2.83 -11.89
CA GLY A 72 -19.67 4.08 -11.11
C GLY A 72 -18.99 4.11 -9.75
N MET A 73 -18.17 3.13 -9.42
CA MET A 73 -17.27 3.17 -8.27
C MET A 73 -16.08 4.09 -8.55
N SER A 74 -15.34 4.46 -7.50
CA SER A 74 -14.04 5.15 -7.65
C SER A 74 -13.03 4.25 -8.38
N GLU A 75 -11.97 4.83 -8.94
CA GLU A 75 -10.92 4.06 -9.61
C GLU A 75 -10.25 3.07 -8.66
N VAL A 76 -9.92 3.50 -7.43
CA VAL A 76 -9.35 2.64 -6.39
C VAL A 76 -10.29 1.47 -6.08
N GLN A 77 -11.55 1.73 -5.80
CA GLN A 77 -12.53 0.68 -5.49
C GLN A 77 -12.73 -0.29 -6.68
N THR A 78 -12.74 0.22 -7.91
CA THR A 78 -12.83 -0.59 -9.12
C THR A 78 -11.64 -1.52 -9.26
N VAL A 79 -10.42 -1.01 -9.09
CA VAL A 79 -9.17 -1.81 -9.17
C VAL A 79 -9.17 -2.90 -8.10
N CYS A 80 -9.50 -2.56 -6.85
CA CYS A 80 -9.56 -3.52 -5.76
C CYS A 80 -10.55 -4.64 -6.03
N ALA A 81 -11.76 -4.29 -6.48
CA ALA A 81 -12.80 -5.27 -6.83
C ALA A 81 -12.33 -6.17 -8.01
N VAL A 82 -11.70 -5.61 -9.03
CA VAL A 82 -11.16 -6.40 -10.16
C VAL A 82 -10.12 -7.41 -9.68
N ILE A 83 -9.16 -7.01 -8.84
CA ILE A 83 -8.12 -7.92 -8.34
C ILE A 83 -8.72 -8.99 -7.43
N HIS A 84 -9.68 -8.63 -6.59
CA HIS A 84 -10.43 -9.55 -5.75
C HIS A 84 -11.12 -10.66 -6.58
N GLU A 85 -11.85 -10.26 -7.62
CA GLU A 85 -12.55 -11.24 -8.49
C GLU A 85 -11.58 -12.06 -9.36
N ILE A 86 -10.43 -11.48 -9.77
CA ILE A 86 -9.37 -12.26 -10.41
C ILE A 86 -8.83 -13.34 -9.46
N ALA A 87 -8.66 -13.02 -8.17
CA ALA A 87 -8.22 -14.00 -7.18
C ALA A 87 -9.25 -15.15 -7.05
N HIS A 88 -10.55 -14.85 -6.96
CA HIS A 88 -11.59 -15.88 -6.98
C HIS A 88 -11.55 -16.74 -8.25
N SER A 89 -11.41 -16.13 -9.42
CA SER A 89 -11.36 -16.87 -10.68
C SER A 89 -10.15 -17.82 -10.79
N ARG A 90 -9.05 -17.51 -10.09
CA ARG A 90 -7.83 -18.32 -10.08
C ARG A 90 -7.79 -19.40 -9.01
N LEU A 91 -8.34 -19.12 -7.84
CA LEU A 91 -8.20 -19.96 -6.65
C LEU A 91 -9.44 -20.76 -6.30
N HIS A 92 -10.64 -20.27 -6.66
CA HIS A 92 -11.90 -20.80 -6.20
C HIS A 92 -12.82 -21.24 -7.35
N ASN A 93 -12.21 -21.51 -8.51
CA ASN A 93 -12.88 -22.01 -9.72
C ASN A 93 -12.73 -23.53 -9.82
N TYR A 94 -13.16 -24.24 -8.79
CA TYR A 94 -12.87 -25.67 -8.58
C TYR A 94 -13.29 -26.58 -9.73
N ASP A 95 -14.39 -26.28 -10.44
CA ASP A 95 -14.85 -27.05 -11.61
C ASP A 95 -13.88 -26.98 -12.81
N HIS A 96 -12.98 -25.98 -12.81
CA HIS A 96 -12.03 -25.72 -13.90
C HIS A 96 -10.58 -25.85 -13.44
N MET A 97 -10.34 -26.32 -12.23
CA MET A 97 -9.01 -26.53 -11.68
C MET A 97 -8.69 -28.01 -11.55
N THR A 98 -7.42 -28.33 -11.72
CA THR A 98 -6.90 -29.67 -11.47
C THR A 98 -5.58 -29.58 -10.74
N GLU A 99 -5.37 -30.50 -9.80
CA GLU A 99 -4.08 -30.70 -9.13
C GLU A 99 -3.61 -32.15 -9.30
N LEU A 100 -2.29 -32.35 -9.20
CA LEU A 100 -1.72 -33.71 -9.21
C LEU A 100 -1.91 -34.34 -7.84
N ALA A 101 -2.43 -35.58 -7.83
CA ALA A 101 -2.46 -36.40 -6.63
C ALA A 101 -1.03 -36.76 -6.14
N ASP A 102 -0.94 -37.32 -4.94
CA ASP A 102 0.34 -37.71 -4.34
C ASP A 102 1.13 -38.72 -5.18
N ASP A 103 0.45 -39.46 -6.10
CA ASP A 103 1.09 -40.36 -7.06
C ASP A 103 1.82 -39.67 -8.21
N GLY A 104 1.61 -38.33 -8.37
CA GLY A 104 2.22 -37.50 -9.40
C GLY A 104 1.70 -37.73 -10.82
N GLU A 105 0.67 -38.57 -11.00
CA GLU A 105 0.10 -38.95 -12.31
C GLU A 105 -1.41 -38.64 -12.41
N THR A 106 -2.13 -38.80 -11.30
CA THR A 106 -3.59 -38.63 -11.28
C THR A 106 -3.96 -37.15 -11.13
N LEU A 107 -4.84 -36.65 -12.00
CA LEU A 107 -5.42 -35.31 -11.88
C LEU A 107 -6.69 -35.38 -11.06
N LEU A 108 -6.77 -34.56 -10.02
CA LEU A 108 -7.93 -34.43 -9.12
C LEU A 108 -8.44 -32.99 -9.15
N ALA A 109 -9.74 -32.82 -8.88
CA ALA A 109 -10.25 -31.50 -8.51
C ALA A 109 -9.73 -31.15 -7.12
N PRO A 110 -9.24 -29.92 -6.89
CA PRO A 110 -8.81 -29.49 -5.57
C PRO A 110 -9.99 -29.49 -4.60
N ALA A 111 -9.70 -29.73 -3.32
CA ALA A 111 -10.74 -29.66 -2.28
C ALA A 111 -11.29 -28.25 -2.15
N GLU A 112 -12.60 -28.14 -2.18
CA GLU A 112 -13.27 -26.84 -1.93
C GLU A 112 -12.96 -26.34 -0.52
N LYS A 113 -12.67 -25.06 -0.41
CA LYS A 113 -12.47 -24.37 0.87
C LYS A 113 -13.80 -23.85 1.40
N ASP A 114 -13.85 -23.53 2.69
CA ASP A 114 -14.99 -22.80 3.21
C ASP A 114 -15.00 -21.35 2.66
N ARG A 115 -16.19 -20.82 2.44
CA ARG A 115 -16.37 -19.48 1.85
C ARG A 115 -15.62 -18.37 2.60
N HIS A 116 -15.51 -18.48 3.92
CA HIS A 116 -14.76 -17.47 4.69
C HIS A 116 -13.27 -17.49 4.38
N THR A 117 -12.69 -18.67 4.18
CA THR A 117 -11.30 -18.81 3.73
C THR A 117 -11.10 -18.26 2.32
N GLU A 118 -12.05 -18.54 1.41
CA GLU A 118 -12.01 -18.00 0.04
C GLU A 118 -12.01 -16.46 0.03
N GLU A 119 -12.90 -15.84 0.79
CA GLU A 119 -13.00 -14.39 0.90
C GLU A 119 -11.72 -13.78 1.49
N VAL A 120 -11.15 -14.40 2.54
CA VAL A 120 -9.90 -13.89 3.15
C VAL A 120 -8.72 -14.03 2.20
N GLU A 121 -8.62 -15.12 1.45
CA GLU A 121 -7.57 -15.28 0.45
C GLU A 121 -7.69 -14.22 -0.66
N ALA A 122 -8.89 -14.01 -1.21
CA ALA A 122 -9.13 -13.03 -2.25
C ALA A 122 -8.87 -11.59 -1.76
N GLU A 123 -9.35 -11.24 -0.57
CA GLU A 123 -9.13 -9.92 0.04
C GLU A 123 -7.66 -9.67 0.35
N SER A 124 -6.95 -10.67 0.91
CA SER A 124 -5.52 -10.54 1.20
C SER A 124 -4.68 -10.36 -0.06
N ILE A 125 -5.04 -11.05 -1.15
CA ILE A 125 -4.38 -10.91 -2.45
C ILE A 125 -4.66 -9.52 -3.02
N SER A 126 -5.92 -9.06 -3.00
CA SER A 126 -6.28 -7.72 -3.46
C SER A 126 -5.51 -6.65 -2.70
N TYR A 127 -5.46 -6.74 -1.37
CA TYR A 127 -4.68 -5.85 -0.51
C TYR A 127 -3.20 -5.84 -0.89
N ALA A 128 -2.56 -7.01 -0.94
CA ALA A 128 -1.12 -7.12 -1.22
C ALA A 128 -0.74 -6.57 -2.60
N VAL A 129 -1.56 -6.84 -3.62
CA VAL A 129 -1.33 -6.35 -4.99
C VAL A 129 -1.55 -4.84 -5.06
N CYS A 130 -2.63 -4.32 -4.45
CA CYS A 130 -2.89 -2.87 -4.41
C CYS A 130 -1.77 -2.12 -3.70
N GLN A 131 -1.32 -2.60 -2.54
CA GLN A 131 -0.22 -1.99 -1.79
C GLN A 131 1.10 -1.99 -2.59
N TYR A 132 1.40 -3.06 -3.31
CA TYR A 132 2.58 -3.11 -4.18
C TYR A 132 2.58 -2.00 -5.24
N PHE A 133 1.41 -1.67 -5.80
CA PHE A 133 1.25 -0.60 -6.79
C PHE A 133 0.95 0.78 -6.16
N GLY A 134 1.12 0.94 -4.85
CA GLY A 134 0.90 2.20 -4.14
C GLY A 134 -0.57 2.64 -4.06
N ILE A 135 -1.50 1.69 -4.17
CA ILE A 135 -2.95 1.95 -4.08
C ILE A 135 -3.40 1.68 -2.64
N GLU A 136 -3.73 2.74 -1.91
CA GLU A 136 -4.12 2.67 -0.49
C GLU A 136 -5.50 2.04 -0.29
N THR A 137 -5.54 0.94 0.44
CA THR A 137 -6.75 0.14 0.71
C THR A 137 -6.90 -0.30 2.17
N SER A 138 -6.00 0.13 3.05
CA SER A 138 -5.81 -0.40 4.41
C SER A 138 -7.05 -0.37 5.29
N GLU A 139 -7.94 0.60 5.12
CA GLU A 139 -9.14 0.74 5.95
C GLU A 139 -10.17 -0.38 5.75
N ASN A 140 -10.18 -1.06 4.60
CA ASN A 140 -11.17 -2.09 4.27
C ASN A 140 -10.73 -3.53 4.58
N SER A 141 -9.44 -3.83 4.43
CA SER A 141 -8.95 -5.22 4.42
C SER A 141 -8.73 -5.81 5.82
N PHE A 142 -8.40 -5.00 6.81
CA PHE A 142 -8.04 -5.50 8.15
C PHE A 142 -9.17 -6.19 8.91
N GLY A 143 -10.42 -5.76 8.72
CA GLY A 143 -11.56 -6.35 9.41
C GLY A 143 -11.78 -7.83 9.09
N TYR A 144 -11.56 -8.24 7.85
CA TYR A 144 -11.69 -9.62 7.39
C TYR A 144 -10.54 -10.49 7.85
N ILE A 145 -9.30 -10.01 7.71
CA ILE A 145 -8.08 -10.77 8.06
C ILE A 145 -8.02 -11.05 9.57
N ALA A 146 -8.36 -10.06 10.41
CA ALA A 146 -8.31 -10.21 11.85
C ALA A 146 -9.25 -11.27 12.44
N SER A 147 -10.41 -11.50 11.80
CA SER A 147 -11.39 -12.49 12.27
C SER A 147 -11.09 -13.91 11.81
N TRP A 148 -10.36 -14.07 10.71
CA TRP A 148 -10.14 -15.35 10.03
C TRP A 148 -9.28 -16.34 10.81
N SER A 149 -8.27 -15.85 11.53
CA SER A 149 -7.32 -16.71 12.26
C SER A 149 -7.95 -17.40 13.48
N GLN A 150 -9.13 -16.99 13.91
CA GLN A 150 -9.77 -17.54 15.10
C GLN A 150 -10.28 -18.98 14.85
N GLY A 151 -9.68 -19.93 15.57
CA GLY A 151 -10.11 -21.33 15.56
C GLY A 151 -9.56 -22.20 14.43
N LYS A 152 -8.67 -21.68 13.57
CA LYS A 152 -8.02 -22.48 12.52
C LYS A 152 -6.72 -23.10 13.02
N GLU A 153 -6.40 -24.28 12.47
CA GLU A 153 -5.14 -24.95 12.75
C GLU A 153 -3.97 -24.24 12.05
N LEU A 154 -2.79 -24.27 12.66
CA LEU A 154 -1.59 -23.62 12.12
C LEU A 154 -1.23 -24.13 10.70
N LYS A 155 -1.55 -25.36 10.37
CA LYS A 155 -1.32 -25.94 9.04
C LYS A 155 -2.20 -25.30 7.98
N GLU A 156 -3.47 -25.06 8.28
CA GLU A 156 -4.42 -24.39 7.38
C GLU A 156 -4.02 -22.93 7.14
N LEU A 157 -3.64 -22.22 8.20
CA LEU A 157 -3.15 -20.84 8.11
C LEU A 157 -1.92 -20.72 7.21
N ARG A 158 -0.96 -21.66 7.36
CA ARG A 158 0.25 -21.67 6.52
C ARG A 158 -0.07 -21.93 5.05
N ALA A 159 -0.95 -22.90 4.78
CA ALA A 159 -1.34 -23.23 3.40
C ALA A 159 -2.00 -22.04 2.69
N SER A 160 -2.90 -21.31 3.38
CA SER A 160 -3.51 -20.10 2.83
C SER A 160 -2.49 -18.97 2.65
N LEU A 161 -1.58 -18.74 3.60
CA LEU A 161 -0.52 -17.74 3.46
C LEU A 161 0.43 -18.05 2.28
N GLU A 162 0.78 -19.30 2.07
CA GLU A 162 1.58 -19.72 0.89
C GLU A 162 0.82 -19.47 -0.41
N THR A 163 -0.49 -19.76 -0.44
CA THR A 163 -1.36 -19.50 -1.58
C THR A 163 -1.47 -18.01 -1.88
N ILE A 164 -1.74 -17.18 -0.85
CA ILE A 164 -1.81 -15.72 -0.95
C ILE A 164 -0.51 -15.16 -1.52
N ASN A 165 0.63 -15.54 -0.93
CA ASN A 165 1.94 -15.01 -1.32
C ASN A 165 2.30 -15.38 -2.78
N ARG A 166 2.11 -16.64 -3.16
CA ARG A 166 2.36 -17.10 -4.53
C ARG A 166 1.45 -16.38 -5.53
N THR A 167 0.15 -16.34 -5.28
CA THR A 167 -0.82 -15.75 -6.21
C THR A 167 -0.65 -14.24 -6.34
N SER A 168 -0.36 -13.54 -5.23
CA SER A 168 -0.03 -12.12 -5.28
C SER A 168 1.22 -11.85 -6.13
N SER A 169 2.29 -12.64 -5.95
CA SER A 169 3.53 -12.50 -6.73
C SER A 169 3.31 -12.76 -8.22
N GLU A 170 2.51 -13.76 -8.58
CA GLU A 170 2.15 -14.07 -9.97
C GLU A 170 1.31 -12.95 -10.59
N LEU A 171 0.34 -12.41 -9.85
CA LEU A 171 -0.49 -11.28 -10.31
C LEU A 171 0.34 -10.03 -10.51
N ILE A 172 1.16 -9.66 -9.53
CA ILE A 172 2.06 -8.51 -9.62
C ILE A 172 2.93 -8.62 -10.87
N SER A 173 3.62 -9.74 -11.06
CA SER A 173 4.49 -9.95 -12.22
C SER A 173 3.74 -9.88 -13.55
N GLY A 174 2.51 -10.43 -13.61
CA GLY A 174 1.66 -10.38 -14.79
C GLY A 174 1.18 -8.96 -15.11
N ILE A 175 0.72 -8.25 -14.09
CA ILE A 175 0.25 -6.85 -14.22
C ILE A 175 1.40 -5.95 -14.65
N GLU A 176 2.57 -6.02 -13.98
CA GLU A 176 3.75 -5.22 -14.35
C GLU A 176 4.15 -5.42 -15.81
N LYS A 177 4.25 -6.69 -16.22
CA LYS A 177 4.60 -7.03 -17.60
C LYS A 177 3.63 -6.40 -18.61
N HIS A 178 2.35 -6.62 -18.43
CA HIS A 178 1.33 -6.09 -19.36
C HIS A 178 1.22 -4.57 -19.30
N PHE A 179 1.36 -3.97 -18.11
CA PHE A 179 1.35 -2.53 -17.95
C PHE A 179 2.53 -1.87 -18.69
N GLN A 180 3.73 -2.43 -18.58
CA GLN A 180 4.90 -1.95 -19.33
C GLN A 180 4.73 -2.09 -20.83
N GLU A 181 4.18 -3.23 -21.30
CA GLU A 181 3.87 -3.46 -22.71
C GLU A 181 2.88 -2.41 -23.24
N ILE A 182 1.77 -2.16 -22.52
CA ILE A 182 0.74 -1.18 -22.89
C ILE A 182 1.31 0.24 -22.93
N CYS A 183 2.06 0.63 -21.90
CA CYS A 183 2.69 1.95 -21.86
C CYS A 183 3.65 2.15 -23.03
N LYS A 184 4.43 1.12 -23.37
CA LYS A 184 5.31 1.14 -24.55
C LYS A 184 4.53 1.25 -25.85
N GLU A 185 3.44 0.50 -26.01
CA GLU A 185 2.55 0.55 -27.17
C GLU A 185 1.94 1.95 -27.36
N LYS A 186 1.58 2.61 -26.27
CA LYS A 186 0.98 3.96 -26.25
C LYS A 186 2.02 5.10 -26.25
N GLY A 187 3.31 4.79 -26.19
CA GLY A 187 4.38 5.80 -26.13
C GLY A 187 4.45 6.54 -24.80
N ILE A 188 3.90 5.97 -23.75
CA ILE A 188 3.97 6.53 -22.38
C ILE A 188 5.35 6.21 -21.82
N ASN A 189 6.08 7.26 -21.43
CA ASN A 189 7.41 7.10 -20.87
C ASN A 189 7.33 6.99 -19.35
N LEU A 190 7.28 5.78 -18.83
CA LEU A 190 7.24 5.51 -17.39
C LEU A 190 8.52 5.99 -16.66
N THR A 191 9.65 6.07 -17.36
CA THR A 191 10.92 6.53 -16.77
C THR A 191 10.93 8.04 -16.51
N ALA A 192 10.12 8.80 -17.25
CA ALA A 192 9.97 10.24 -17.01
C ALA A 192 9.05 10.54 -15.80
N GLN A 193 8.30 9.54 -15.33
CA GLN A 193 7.35 9.65 -14.22
C GLN A 193 7.77 8.82 -13.00
N GLN A 194 8.79 7.97 -13.11
CA GLN A 194 9.46 7.35 -11.96
C GLN A 194 10.40 8.29 -11.19
N GLU A 195 10.55 9.53 -11.62
CA GLU A 195 10.60 10.59 -10.66
C GLU A 195 9.16 10.79 -10.11
N VAL A 196 8.64 9.83 -9.38
CA VAL A 196 7.82 10.15 -8.22
C VAL A 196 8.67 11.18 -7.50
N THR A 197 8.29 12.41 -7.58
CA THR A 197 8.73 13.42 -6.63
C THR A 197 8.10 12.99 -5.29
N VAL A 198 8.67 11.94 -4.69
CA VAL A 198 8.56 11.80 -3.25
C VAL A 198 9.02 13.16 -2.78
N ASP A 199 8.09 13.90 -2.20
CA ASP A 199 8.41 15.21 -1.67
C ASP A 199 9.76 15.10 -0.96
N PRO A 200 10.79 15.86 -1.37
CA PRO A 200 12.15 15.68 -0.84
C PRO A 200 12.19 15.75 0.68
N VAL A 201 11.21 16.40 1.30
CA VAL A 201 11.04 16.49 2.74
C VAL A 201 10.57 15.13 3.30
N SER A 202 9.54 14.54 2.70
CA SER A 202 9.01 13.24 3.12
C SER A 202 10.04 12.11 2.95
N GLN A 203 10.78 12.12 1.84
CA GLN A 203 11.86 11.14 1.62
C GLN A 203 12.99 11.32 2.63
N LEU A 204 13.42 12.55 2.89
CA LEU A 204 14.45 12.79 3.90
C LEU A 204 13.99 12.39 5.30
N ALA A 205 12.74 12.65 5.65
CA ALA A 205 12.19 12.27 6.95
C ALA A 205 12.17 10.75 7.15
N ALA A 206 11.74 9.99 6.13
CA ALA A 206 11.75 8.53 6.17
C ALA A 206 13.18 7.96 6.28
N ASP A 207 14.14 8.54 5.55
CA ASP A 207 15.54 8.12 5.59
C ASP A 207 16.20 8.44 6.95
N LEU A 208 15.85 9.58 7.57
CA LEU A 208 16.32 9.95 8.90
C LEU A 208 15.75 9.01 9.99
N ASP A 209 14.48 8.67 9.90
CA ASP A 209 13.84 7.71 10.80
C ASP A 209 14.48 6.32 10.68
N GLN A 210 14.65 5.84 9.44
CA GLN A 210 15.32 4.55 9.18
C GLN A 210 16.75 4.55 9.70
N PHE A 211 17.52 5.62 9.45
CA PHE A 211 18.87 5.75 9.96
C PHE A 211 18.92 5.73 11.50
N SER A 212 17.97 6.39 12.17
CA SER A 212 17.87 6.37 13.63
C SER A 212 17.60 4.96 14.17
N PHE A 213 16.73 4.21 13.49
CA PHE A 213 16.43 2.82 13.84
C PHE A 213 17.67 1.92 13.65
N ASP A 214 18.36 2.03 12.51
CA ASP A 214 19.52 1.20 12.18
C ASP A 214 20.75 1.52 13.06
N PHE A 215 20.88 2.79 13.50
CA PHE A 215 21.99 3.25 14.32
C PHE A 215 21.93 2.70 15.75
N ASP A 216 20.77 2.77 16.41
CA ASP A 216 20.53 2.17 17.72
C ASP A 216 19.08 1.70 17.85
N PRO A 217 18.76 0.43 17.49
CA PRO A 217 17.41 -0.11 17.55
C PRO A 217 16.83 -0.13 18.97
N HIS A 218 17.65 -0.27 20.01
CA HIS A 218 17.18 -0.31 21.40
C HIS A 218 16.77 1.08 21.86
N GLU A 219 17.61 2.07 21.68
CA GLU A 219 17.28 3.46 22.03
C GLU A 219 16.12 3.97 21.18
N TYR A 220 16.03 3.55 19.91
CA TYR A 220 14.92 3.89 19.03
C TYR A 220 13.59 3.40 19.61
N HIS A 221 13.48 2.13 19.99
CA HIS A 221 12.25 1.57 20.56
C HIS A 221 11.87 2.15 21.93
N ASP A 222 12.83 2.62 22.69
CA ASP A 222 12.57 3.29 23.98
C ASP A 222 11.97 4.69 23.79
N ARG A 223 12.19 5.32 22.62
CA ARG A 223 11.74 6.69 22.33
C ARG A 223 10.55 6.77 21.37
N VAL A 224 10.41 5.78 20.48
CA VAL A 224 9.44 5.79 19.40
C VAL A 224 8.41 4.69 19.61
N GLU A 225 7.22 5.08 20.08
CA GLU A 225 6.06 4.19 20.21
C GLU A 225 5.32 4.00 18.87
N ASP A 226 5.30 5.05 18.05
CA ASP A 226 4.63 5.11 16.75
C ASP A 226 5.58 5.66 15.69
N ARG A 227 6.01 4.80 14.79
CA ARG A 227 6.97 5.13 13.74
C ARG A 227 6.42 6.11 12.71
N GLU A 228 5.15 5.99 12.40
CA GLU A 228 4.47 6.85 11.44
C GLU A 228 4.38 8.29 11.99
N GLN A 229 4.06 8.41 13.28
CA GLN A 229 4.08 9.70 13.98
C GLN A 229 5.49 10.30 14.06
N ALA A 230 6.52 9.49 14.29
CA ALA A 230 7.91 9.96 14.32
C ALA A 230 8.35 10.57 12.97
N VAL A 231 7.99 9.93 11.86
CA VAL A 231 8.25 10.47 10.51
C VAL A 231 7.49 11.79 10.30
N GLN A 232 6.24 11.90 10.71
CA GLN A 232 5.45 13.13 10.61
C GLN A 232 6.02 14.27 11.46
N ASP A 233 6.57 13.97 12.63
CA ASP A 233 7.24 14.96 13.47
C ASP A 233 8.52 15.50 12.81
N ILE A 234 9.31 14.64 12.14
CA ILE A 234 10.47 15.07 11.35
C ILE A 234 10.04 15.96 10.18
N ILE A 235 9.00 15.58 9.42
CA ILE A 235 8.43 16.38 8.34
C ILE A 235 8.03 17.77 8.86
N THR A 236 7.34 17.80 9.99
CA THR A 236 6.90 19.04 10.63
C THR A 236 8.08 19.92 11.06
N ALA A 237 9.14 19.33 11.63
CA ALA A 237 10.35 20.03 12.01
C ALA A 237 11.06 20.66 10.79
N ILE A 238 11.13 19.93 9.67
CA ILE A 238 11.73 20.43 8.42
C ILE A 238 10.93 21.62 7.87
N HIS A 239 9.61 21.51 7.79
CA HIS A 239 8.74 22.60 7.32
C HIS A 239 8.81 23.85 8.20
N ASN A 240 8.91 23.67 9.53
CA ASN A 240 9.05 24.77 10.48
C ASN A 240 10.49 25.30 10.58
N LYS A 241 11.45 24.72 9.87
CA LYS A 241 12.89 25.03 9.95
C LYS A 241 13.48 24.80 11.34
N ASP A 242 12.86 23.97 12.17
CA ASP A 242 13.30 23.63 13.53
C ASP A 242 14.08 22.30 13.51
N VAL A 243 15.22 22.29 12.82
CA VAL A 243 16.01 21.08 12.55
C VAL A 243 17.39 21.08 13.24
N GLN A 244 17.60 21.99 14.19
CA GLN A 244 18.92 22.08 14.86
C GLN A 244 19.25 20.81 15.61
N HIS A 245 18.27 20.20 16.27
CA HIS A 245 18.43 18.92 16.98
C HIS A 245 18.85 17.76 16.04
N LEU A 246 18.35 17.73 14.80
CA LEU A 246 18.75 16.73 13.79
C LEU A 246 20.21 16.96 13.35
N ARG A 247 20.62 18.21 13.21
CA ARG A 247 22.02 18.56 12.88
C ARG A 247 22.96 18.18 14.01
N ASP A 248 22.61 18.53 15.26
CA ASP A 248 23.40 18.25 16.44
C ASP A 248 23.59 16.74 16.66
N TRP A 249 22.62 15.95 16.23
CA TRP A 249 22.69 14.49 16.25
C TRP A 249 23.54 13.92 15.14
N LEU A 250 23.34 14.35 13.88
CA LEU A 250 24.04 13.80 12.71
C LEU A 250 25.52 14.25 12.62
N GLN A 251 25.83 15.49 13.02
CA GLN A 251 27.17 16.07 12.84
C GLN A 251 28.31 15.30 13.52
N PRO A 252 28.17 14.83 14.78
CA PRO A 252 29.19 14.01 15.42
C PRO A 252 29.44 12.70 14.67
N ILE A 253 28.36 12.00 14.22
CA ILE A 253 28.44 10.75 13.48
C ILE A 253 29.12 10.96 12.13
N ALA A 254 28.71 12.01 11.40
CA ALA A 254 29.30 12.36 10.10
C ALA A 254 30.78 12.72 10.18
N SER A 255 31.23 13.25 11.32
CA SER A 255 32.62 13.69 11.53
C SER A 255 33.54 12.58 12.03
N ASP A 256 33.00 11.43 12.44
CA ASP A 256 33.78 10.29 12.92
C ASP A 256 34.15 9.37 11.75
N SER A 257 35.36 9.47 11.25
CA SER A 257 35.85 8.66 10.12
C SER A 257 35.98 7.17 10.42
N ASP A 258 35.97 6.79 11.70
CA ASP A 258 36.07 5.40 12.15
C ASP A 258 34.68 4.76 12.33
N ASP A 259 33.62 5.57 12.30
CA ASP A 259 32.21 5.08 12.34
C ASP A 259 31.77 4.64 10.93
N GLY A 260 31.33 3.39 10.80
CA GLY A 260 30.80 2.83 9.55
C GLY A 260 29.58 3.57 8.99
N ASN A 261 28.90 4.38 9.80
CA ASN A 261 27.72 5.17 9.45
C ASN A 261 28.05 6.62 9.01
N SER A 262 29.31 7.02 9.10
CA SER A 262 29.77 8.39 8.83
C SER A 262 29.34 8.93 7.46
N SER A 263 29.49 8.12 6.40
CA SER A 263 29.11 8.51 5.04
C SER A 263 27.59 8.69 4.86
N THR A 264 26.79 7.86 5.52
CA THR A 264 25.32 7.94 5.49
C THR A 264 24.84 9.16 6.27
N ALA A 265 25.39 9.41 7.47
CA ALA A 265 25.09 10.57 8.27
C ALA A 265 25.45 11.88 7.54
N GLN A 266 26.59 11.91 6.83
CA GLN A 266 27.00 13.08 6.03
C GLN A 266 26.00 13.33 4.87
N ALA A 267 25.59 12.29 4.16
CA ALA A 267 24.63 12.42 3.07
C ALA A 267 23.27 12.93 3.55
N LEU A 268 22.79 12.47 4.71
CA LEU A 268 21.54 12.96 5.31
C LEU A 268 21.67 14.43 5.75
N LEU A 269 22.80 14.79 6.35
CA LEU A 269 23.09 16.16 6.77
C LEU A 269 23.15 17.12 5.59
N ASP A 270 23.78 16.71 4.49
CA ASP A 270 23.87 17.51 3.25
C ASP A 270 22.48 17.76 2.66
N ARG A 271 21.64 16.73 2.59
CA ARG A 271 20.25 16.85 2.13
C ARG A 271 19.41 17.76 3.04
N LEU A 272 19.57 17.62 4.36
CA LEU A 272 18.92 18.50 5.33
C LEU A 272 19.33 19.95 5.15
N ASN A 273 20.61 20.22 4.90
CA ASN A 273 21.12 21.57 4.67
C ASN A 273 20.72 22.17 3.32
N ILE A 274 20.40 21.35 2.32
CA ILE A 274 19.81 21.80 1.05
C ILE A 274 18.37 22.25 1.28
N LEU A 275 17.57 21.49 2.03
CA LEU A 275 16.15 21.79 2.29
C LEU A 275 15.98 22.94 3.30
N VAL A 276 16.81 22.96 4.31
CA VAL A 276 16.83 24.00 5.36
C VAL A 276 18.25 24.57 5.46
N PRO A 277 18.59 25.59 4.67
CA PRO A 277 19.92 26.18 4.72
C PRO A 277 20.24 26.76 6.09
N VAL A 278 21.47 26.57 6.54
CA VAL A 278 21.97 27.23 7.75
C VAL A 278 22.04 28.73 7.46
N GLU A 279 21.25 29.52 8.16
CA GLU A 279 21.37 30.98 8.08
C GLU A 279 22.78 31.37 8.53
N LYS A 280 23.59 31.87 7.58
CA LYS A 280 24.87 32.47 7.96
C LYS A 280 24.54 33.68 8.80
N ALA A 281 24.99 33.68 10.05
CA ALA A 281 24.96 34.90 10.86
C ALA A 281 25.72 35.97 10.07
N VAL A 282 24.98 36.95 9.56
CA VAL A 282 25.56 38.12 8.87
C VAL A 282 26.49 38.78 9.90
N SER A 283 27.74 38.81 9.63
CA SER A 283 28.72 39.41 10.56
C SER A 283 28.34 40.88 10.74
N ARG A 284 28.60 41.42 11.93
CA ARG A 284 28.33 42.83 12.24
C ARG A 284 28.97 43.80 11.23
N GLU A 285 30.08 43.39 10.62
CA GLU A 285 30.80 44.09 9.55
C GLU A 285 30.04 44.11 8.23
N GLU A 286 29.35 43.02 7.84
CA GLU A 286 28.53 42.96 6.62
C GLU A 286 27.24 43.77 6.77
N THR A 287 26.67 43.84 7.99
CA THR A 287 25.50 44.66 8.28
C THR A 287 25.84 46.18 8.21
N GLU A 288 27.04 46.59 8.72
CA GLU A 288 27.53 47.99 8.61
C GLU A 288 27.83 48.37 7.16
N ALA A 289 28.37 47.43 6.35
CA ALA A 289 28.62 47.66 4.92
C ALA A 289 27.30 47.89 4.12
N LEU A 290 26.23 47.14 4.45
CA LEU A 290 24.90 47.30 3.85
C LEU A 290 24.23 48.62 4.23
N TYR A 291 24.41 49.10 5.46
CA TYR A 291 23.91 50.43 5.90
C TYR A 291 24.62 51.58 5.20
N LEU A 292 25.94 51.43 4.98
CA LEU A 292 26.75 52.50 4.30
C LEU A 292 26.46 52.62 2.79
N VAL A 293 25.89 51.58 2.16
CA VAL A 293 25.49 51.61 0.74
C VAL A 293 24.10 52.27 0.57
N ASN A 294 23.19 52.09 1.52
CA ASN A 294 21.83 52.68 1.46
C ASN A 294 21.76 54.16 1.80
N ASP A 295 22.76 54.73 2.48
CA ASP A 295 22.81 56.15 2.79
C ASP A 295 23.40 57.03 1.65
N ARG A 296 23.70 56.42 0.47
CA ARG A 296 24.25 57.09 -0.70
C ARG A 296 23.35 57.09 -1.94
N ILE A 297 22.07 56.70 -1.79
CA ILE A 297 21.03 56.86 -2.80
C ILE A 297 19.96 57.83 -2.25
#